data_3f68f2ccc758613da673bebc9aa4f016
#
_entry.id   3f68f2ccc758613da673bebc9aa4f016
#
_cell.length_a   1.000
_cell.length_b   1.000
_cell.length_c   1.000
_cell.angle_alpha   90.00
_cell.angle_beta   90.00
_cell.angle_gamma   90.00
#
_symmetry.space_group_name_H-M   'P 1'
#
loop_
_entity.id
_entity.type
_entity.pdbx_description
1 polymer ?
#
loop_
_entity_poly.entity_id
_entity_poly.type
_entity_poly.pdbx_seq_one_letter_code
_entity_poly.pdbx_strand_id
1 'polypeptide(L)'
;ASPGFDIADFKAYAREIVASPYMLHTKYLIFGYRMSDDGIVTIRGLWLKNVWEICRSMESWALNVQYKNKVIHKIRPATWYSNNRRFPLFKSLEHYLSAIEETLFGYPDTHAVATGWRRRMVAAYQDFYGVKLSIPRWDEIEDIYRPAADK
;
A
#
# COMPACT_ATOMS: atom_id res chain seq x y z
N ALA A 1 2.74 9.19 16.95
CA ALA A 1 1.81 9.90 16.08
C ALA A 1 1.70 9.19 14.73
N SER A 2 0.53 9.23 14.10
CA SER A 2 0.35 8.66 12.77
C SER A 2 0.93 9.59 11.70
N PRO A 3 1.33 9.04 10.54
CA PRO A 3 1.75 9.87 9.42
C PRO A 3 0.66 10.85 8.99
N GLY A 4 1.03 12.07 8.68
CA GLY A 4 0.11 13.13 8.30
C GLY A 4 -0.21 13.20 6.80
N PHE A 5 -0.11 12.08 6.08
CA PHE A 5 -0.38 12.03 4.65
C PHE A 5 -1.04 10.72 4.27
N ASP A 6 -1.70 10.71 3.11
CA ASP A 6 -2.24 9.50 2.47
C ASP A 6 -1.40 9.15 1.24
N ILE A 7 -1.41 7.87 0.87
CA ILE A 7 -0.66 7.41 -0.31
C ILE A 7 -1.38 7.86 -1.58
N ALA A 8 -2.64 7.49 -1.74
CA ALA A 8 -3.43 7.80 -2.93
C ALA A 8 -4.88 7.36 -2.72
N ASP A 9 -5.78 7.85 -3.59
CA ASP A 9 -7.12 7.29 -3.69
C ASP A 9 -7.04 5.87 -4.25
N PHE A 10 -7.59 4.90 -3.55
CA PHE A 10 -7.38 3.47 -3.85
C PHE A 10 -7.84 3.11 -5.27
N LYS A 11 -9.10 3.43 -5.61
CA LYS A 11 -9.67 3.04 -6.90
C LYS A 11 -8.93 3.68 -8.08
N ALA A 12 -8.64 4.97 -7.97
CA ALA A 12 -7.89 5.70 -9.00
C ALA A 12 -6.48 5.16 -9.13
N TYR A 13 -5.81 4.92 -8.01
CA TYR A 13 -4.44 4.40 -7.98
C TYR A 13 -4.33 3.04 -8.66
N ALA A 14 -5.28 2.14 -8.38
CA ALA A 14 -5.27 0.80 -8.97
C ALA A 14 -5.36 0.84 -10.51
N ARG A 15 -6.01 1.86 -11.07
CA ARG A 15 -6.05 2.09 -12.51
C ARG A 15 -4.79 2.79 -13.02
N GLU A 16 -4.31 3.77 -12.29
CA GLU A 16 -3.18 4.60 -12.69
C GLU A 16 -1.87 3.82 -12.76
N ILE A 17 -1.63 2.87 -11.84
CA ILE A 17 -0.42 2.06 -11.87
C ILE A 17 -0.37 1.10 -13.06
N VAL A 18 -1.53 0.72 -13.61
CA VAL A 18 -1.59 -0.05 -14.86
C VAL A 18 -1.29 0.86 -16.05
N ALA A 19 -1.85 2.07 -16.08
CA ALA A 19 -1.59 3.03 -17.14
C ALA A 19 -0.16 3.57 -17.10
N SER A 20 0.41 3.71 -15.91
CA SER A 20 1.74 4.30 -15.68
C SER A 20 2.51 3.50 -14.64
N PRO A 21 3.09 2.34 -15.03
CA PRO A 21 3.76 1.44 -14.07
C PRO A 21 4.91 2.09 -13.30
N TYR A 22 5.52 3.16 -13.82
CA TYR A 22 6.58 3.87 -13.12
C TYR A 22 6.11 4.45 -11.77
N MET A 23 4.82 4.66 -11.59
CA MET A 23 4.27 5.14 -10.31
C MET A 23 4.56 4.18 -9.16
N LEU A 24 4.72 2.89 -9.46
CA LEU A 24 5.06 1.87 -8.45
C LEU A 24 6.48 2.06 -7.89
N HIS A 25 7.34 2.77 -8.60
CA HIS A 25 8.73 3.01 -8.20
C HIS A 25 8.95 4.44 -7.70
N THR A 26 7.89 5.16 -7.42
CA THR A 26 7.98 6.47 -6.78
C THR A 26 8.62 6.32 -5.39
N LYS A 27 9.66 7.09 -5.15
CA LYS A 27 10.30 7.12 -3.85
C LYS A 27 9.65 8.18 -2.97
N TYR A 28 9.43 7.82 -1.72
CA TYR A 28 8.88 8.74 -0.71
C TYR A 28 10.04 9.25 0.15
N LEU A 29 10.29 10.54 0.04
CA LEU A 29 11.24 11.24 0.92
C LEU A 29 10.42 11.88 2.03
N ILE A 30 10.58 11.38 3.25
CA ILE A 30 9.70 11.72 4.36
C ILE A 30 10.52 12.30 5.51
N PHE A 31 10.04 13.42 6.04
CA PHE A 31 10.64 14.08 7.20
C PHE A 31 9.75 13.92 8.42
N GLY A 32 10.32 13.38 9.50
CA GLY A 32 9.69 13.44 10.80
C GLY A 32 10.20 14.67 11.53
N TYR A 33 9.31 15.49 12.07
CA TYR A 33 9.73 16.70 12.76
C TYR A 33 8.94 16.89 14.06
N ARG A 34 9.52 17.71 14.93
CA ARG A 34 8.89 18.18 16.13
C ARG A 34 8.97 19.71 16.16
N MET A 35 7.86 20.35 16.47
CA MET A 35 7.80 21.79 16.64
C MET A 35 7.66 22.13 18.12
N SER A 36 8.51 23.02 18.62
CA SER A 36 8.40 23.54 19.97
C SER A 36 7.35 24.66 20.03
N ASP A 37 6.95 25.05 21.25
CA ASP A 37 5.92 26.07 21.48
C ASP A 37 6.33 27.44 20.92
N ASP A 38 7.63 27.72 20.79
CA ASP A 38 8.16 28.93 20.21
C ASP A 38 8.37 28.88 18.71
N GLY A 39 7.90 27.81 18.05
CA GLY A 39 7.93 27.66 16.60
C GLY A 39 9.22 27.08 16.03
N ILE A 40 10.15 26.61 16.87
CA ILE A 40 11.38 25.98 16.40
C ILE A 40 11.07 24.56 15.92
N VAL A 41 11.47 24.27 14.68
CA VAL A 41 11.29 22.96 14.08
C VAL A 41 12.58 22.15 14.21
N THR A 42 12.48 20.94 14.75
CA THR A 42 13.59 20.00 14.85
C THR A 42 13.27 18.77 14.04
N ILE A 43 14.15 18.39 13.12
CA ILE A 43 13.99 17.17 12.33
C ILE A 43 14.38 15.97 13.19
N ARG A 44 13.43 15.01 13.35
CA ARG A 44 13.60 13.81 14.17
C ARG A 44 13.89 12.58 13.34
N GLY A 45 13.61 12.62 12.05
CA GLY A 45 13.86 11.49 11.16
C GLY A 45 13.79 11.89 9.72
N LEU A 46 14.50 11.14 8.90
CA LEU A 46 14.52 11.29 7.45
C LEU A 46 14.49 9.89 6.85
N TRP A 47 13.49 9.63 6.01
CA TRP A 47 13.33 8.32 5.39
C TRP A 47 13.20 8.47 3.88
N LEU A 48 13.81 7.54 3.15
CA LEU A 48 13.61 7.36 1.73
C LEU A 48 13.04 5.96 1.53
N LYS A 49 11.79 5.86 1.09
CA LYS A 49 11.06 4.59 1.05
C LYS A 49 10.41 4.34 -0.29
N ASN A 50 10.38 3.08 -0.71
CA ASN A 50 9.46 2.64 -1.74
C ASN A 50 8.04 2.59 -1.18
N VAL A 51 7.03 2.71 -2.05
CA VAL A 51 5.64 2.76 -1.60
C VAL A 51 5.25 1.53 -0.77
N TRP A 52 5.65 0.34 -1.17
CA TRP A 52 5.29 -0.89 -0.42
C TRP A 52 5.93 -0.96 0.96
N GLU A 53 7.07 -0.29 1.15
CA GLU A 53 7.78 -0.29 2.44
C GLU A 53 7.07 0.53 3.52
N ILE A 54 6.08 1.33 3.15
CA ILE A 54 5.30 2.15 4.08
C ILE A 54 3.82 1.75 4.11
N CYS A 55 3.49 0.57 3.56
CA CYS A 55 2.13 0.05 3.51
C CYS A 55 2.01 -1.26 4.27
N ARG A 56 0.80 -1.57 4.71
CA ARG A 56 0.48 -2.77 5.48
C ARG A 56 -0.91 -3.28 5.16
N SER A 57 -1.21 -4.48 5.61
CA SER A 57 -2.56 -5.03 5.64
C SER A 57 -3.36 -4.44 6.82
N MET A 58 -4.64 -4.74 6.89
CA MET A 58 -5.50 -4.40 8.03
C MET A 58 -6.46 -5.55 8.30
N GLU A 59 -7.28 -5.44 9.33
CA GLU A 59 -8.17 -6.53 9.72
C GLU A 59 -9.22 -6.86 8.67
N SER A 60 -9.85 -5.83 8.08
CA SER A 60 -10.96 -5.98 7.15
C SER A 60 -10.53 -6.16 5.68
N TRP A 61 -9.36 -5.67 5.33
CA TRP A 61 -8.87 -5.64 3.94
C TRP A 61 -7.41 -6.04 3.87
N ALA A 62 -7.01 -6.62 2.75
CA ALA A 62 -5.62 -6.99 2.53
C ALA A 62 -4.69 -5.78 2.49
N LEU A 63 -5.19 -4.61 2.09
CA LEU A 63 -4.47 -3.35 2.08
C LEU A 63 -5.09 -2.40 3.09
N ASN A 64 -4.26 -1.65 3.82
CA ASN A 64 -4.73 -0.67 4.78
C ASN A 64 -5.33 0.55 4.07
N VAL A 65 -6.64 0.63 4.06
CA VAL A 65 -7.41 1.67 3.38
C VAL A 65 -8.37 2.35 4.35
N GLN A 66 -8.68 3.60 4.09
CA GLN A 66 -9.74 4.30 4.79
C GLN A 66 -11.09 3.83 4.24
N TYR A 67 -11.90 3.23 5.10
CA TYR A 67 -13.23 2.78 4.76
C TYR A 67 -14.23 3.57 5.57
N LYS A 68 -15.05 4.37 4.88
CA LYS A 68 -16.00 5.27 5.54
C LYS A 68 -17.27 5.37 4.70
N ASN A 69 -18.43 5.30 5.35
CA ASN A 69 -19.74 5.37 4.68
C ASN A 69 -19.87 4.30 3.58
N LYS A 70 -19.37 3.09 3.84
CA LYS A 70 -19.39 1.95 2.92
C LYS A 70 -18.57 2.17 1.65
N VAL A 71 -17.63 3.12 1.67
CA VAL A 71 -16.77 3.45 0.54
C VAL A 71 -15.30 3.38 0.95
N ILE A 72 -14.49 2.74 0.12
CA ILE A 72 -13.03 2.78 0.26
C ILE A 72 -12.53 4.09 -0.35
N HIS A 73 -11.76 4.84 0.44
CA HIS A 73 -11.19 6.13 0.02
C HIS A 73 -9.69 6.02 -0.22
N LYS A 74 -8.90 6.40 0.74
CA LYS A 74 -7.44 6.54 0.59
C LYS A 74 -6.70 5.31 1.08
N ILE A 75 -5.59 4.99 0.42
CA ILE A 75 -4.59 4.07 0.96
C ILE A 75 -3.86 4.82 2.07
N ARG A 76 -3.86 4.23 3.27
CA ARG A 76 -3.25 4.85 4.45
C ARG A 76 -1.87 4.27 4.69
N PRO A 77 -0.86 5.11 4.98
CA PRO A 77 0.45 4.59 5.31
C PRO A 77 0.47 3.90 6.68
N ALA A 78 1.41 2.99 6.83
CA ALA A 78 1.70 2.35 8.12
C ALA A 78 2.62 3.25 8.95
N THR A 79 2.77 2.92 10.23
CA THR A 79 3.78 3.54 11.10
C THR A 79 5.11 2.80 10.92
N TRP A 80 5.75 2.99 9.76
CA TRP A 80 6.97 2.25 9.37
C TRP A 80 8.14 2.50 10.33
N TYR A 81 8.13 3.62 11.02
CA TYR A 81 9.18 4.03 11.94
C TYR A 81 9.05 3.43 13.34
N SER A 82 7.98 2.69 13.61
CA SER A 82 7.71 2.07 14.91
C SER A 82 7.98 0.56 14.83
N ASN A 83 8.59 0.00 15.86
CA ASN A 83 8.75 -1.45 15.99
C ASN A 83 7.50 -2.12 16.59
N ASN A 84 6.53 -1.33 17.01
CA ASN A 84 5.33 -1.82 17.69
C ASN A 84 4.14 -1.89 16.73
N ARG A 85 4.33 -2.63 15.62
CA ARG A 85 3.29 -2.84 14.60
C ARG A 85 2.63 -4.20 14.80
N ARG A 86 1.32 -4.22 14.72
CA ARG A 86 0.56 -5.46 14.68
C ARG A 86 0.65 -6.12 13.30
N PHE A 87 0.64 -5.31 12.24
CA PHE A 87 0.70 -5.79 10.85
C PHE A 87 2.06 -5.48 10.25
N PRO A 88 2.80 -6.48 9.73
CA PRO A 88 4.07 -6.24 9.07
C PRO A 88 3.93 -5.37 7.83
N LEU A 89 4.99 -4.63 7.52
CA LEU A 89 5.07 -3.89 6.25
C LEU A 89 5.27 -4.88 5.11
N PHE A 90 4.80 -4.52 3.92
CA PHE A 90 5.00 -5.37 2.75
C PHE A 90 6.49 -5.51 2.44
N LYS A 91 6.91 -6.74 2.11
CA LYS A 91 8.32 -7.08 1.90
C LYS A 91 8.76 -6.85 0.46
N SER A 92 7.82 -6.75 -0.47
CA SER A 92 8.11 -6.62 -1.90
C SER A 92 6.97 -5.93 -2.63
N LEU A 93 7.31 -5.39 -3.81
CA LEU A 93 6.32 -4.84 -4.72
C LEU A 93 5.23 -5.86 -5.06
N GLU A 94 5.62 -7.11 -5.32
CA GLU A 94 4.69 -8.16 -5.75
C GLU A 94 3.70 -8.52 -4.66
N HIS A 95 4.12 -8.52 -3.39
CA HIS A 95 3.22 -8.73 -2.26
C HIS A 95 2.25 -7.57 -2.08
N TYR A 96 2.72 -6.35 -2.29
CA TYR A 96 1.89 -5.15 -2.27
C TYR A 96 0.83 -5.21 -3.37
N LEU A 97 1.20 -5.61 -4.59
CA LEU A 97 0.27 -5.76 -5.70
C LEU A 97 -0.77 -6.86 -5.44
N SER A 98 -0.35 -7.94 -4.78
CA SER A 98 -1.28 -8.99 -4.35
C SER A 98 -2.33 -8.45 -3.37
N ALA A 99 -1.94 -7.60 -2.44
CA ALA A 99 -2.85 -6.96 -1.50
C ALA A 99 -3.82 -6.00 -2.21
N ILE A 100 -3.35 -5.27 -3.21
CA ILE A 100 -4.21 -4.40 -4.02
C ILE A 100 -5.27 -5.23 -4.75
N GLU A 101 -4.85 -6.31 -5.41
CA GLU A 101 -5.77 -7.19 -6.14
C GLU A 101 -6.86 -7.76 -5.21
N GLU A 102 -6.45 -8.29 -4.08
CA GLU A 102 -7.40 -8.87 -3.12
C GLU A 102 -8.40 -7.83 -2.62
N THR A 103 -7.94 -6.63 -2.35
CA THR A 103 -8.81 -5.53 -1.92
C THR A 103 -9.78 -5.13 -3.04
N LEU A 104 -9.33 -5.11 -4.30
CA LEU A 104 -10.18 -4.82 -5.45
C LEU A 104 -11.32 -5.84 -5.58
N PHE A 105 -11.02 -7.13 -5.38
CA PHE A 105 -12.04 -8.18 -5.45
C PHE A 105 -12.96 -8.19 -4.23
N GLY A 106 -12.45 -7.77 -3.09
CA GLY A 106 -13.22 -7.78 -1.84
C GLY A 106 -14.26 -6.66 -1.74
N TYR A 107 -14.13 -5.62 -2.54
CA TYR A 107 -15.00 -4.45 -2.47
C TYR A 107 -15.89 -4.36 -3.71
N PRO A 108 -17.24 -4.34 -3.56
CA PRO A 108 -18.15 -4.41 -4.70
C PRO A 108 -17.93 -3.34 -5.77
N ASP A 109 -17.67 -2.10 -5.37
CA ASP A 109 -17.49 -0.97 -6.30
C ASP A 109 -16.24 -1.10 -7.19
N THR A 110 -15.29 -1.94 -6.81
CA THR A 110 -14.04 -2.12 -7.55
C THR A 110 -13.97 -3.43 -8.33
N HIS A 111 -15.04 -4.23 -8.33
CA HIS A 111 -15.07 -5.49 -9.08
C HIS A 111 -14.81 -5.30 -10.58
N ALA A 112 -15.32 -4.23 -11.18
CA ALA A 112 -15.08 -3.95 -12.59
C ALA A 112 -13.60 -3.65 -12.87
N VAL A 113 -12.90 -3.03 -11.94
CA VAL A 113 -11.45 -2.80 -12.01
C VAL A 113 -10.70 -4.10 -11.76
N ALA A 114 -11.20 -4.93 -10.83
CA ALA A 114 -10.54 -6.17 -10.41
C ALA A 114 -10.46 -7.21 -11.53
N THR A 115 -11.53 -7.33 -12.33
CA THR A 115 -11.60 -8.34 -13.40
C THR A 115 -10.49 -8.10 -14.43
N GLY A 116 -9.58 -9.07 -14.54
CA GLY A 116 -8.44 -8.98 -15.46
C GLY A 116 -7.33 -8.02 -15.03
N TRP A 117 -7.44 -7.41 -13.84
CA TRP A 117 -6.45 -6.44 -13.37
C TRP A 117 -5.04 -7.01 -13.28
N ARG A 118 -4.90 -8.21 -12.71
CA ARG A 118 -3.58 -8.87 -12.58
C ARG A 118 -2.90 -8.99 -13.93
N ARG A 119 -3.62 -9.48 -14.93
CA ARG A 119 -3.09 -9.66 -16.28
C ARG A 119 -2.68 -8.33 -16.90
N ARG A 120 -3.52 -7.30 -16.76
CA ARG A 120 -3.20 -5.98 -17.29
C ARG A 120 -1.99 -5.37 -16.57
N MET A 121 -1.89 -5.55 -15.25
CA MET A 121 -0.76 -5.04 -14.48
C MET A 121 0.54 -5.72 -14.89
N VAL A 122 0.55 -7.04 -15.00
CA VAL A 122 1.72 -7.80 -15.42
C VAL A 122 2.15 -7.39 -16.83
N ALA A 123 1.20 -7.28 -17.77
CA ALA A 123 1.49 -6.89 -19.14
C ALA A 123 2.05 -5.47 -19.23
N ALA A 124 1.42 -4.51 -18.56
CA ALA A 124 1.86 -3.12 -18.57
C ALA A 124 3.26 -2.95 -17.97
N TYR A 125 3.53 -3.65 -16.88
CA TYR A 125 4.85 -3.61 -16.23
C TYR A 125 5.93 -4.20 -17.14
N GLN A 126 5.63 -5.34 -17.78
CA GLN A 126 6.56 -5.98 -18.70
C GLN A 126 6.84 -5.09 -19.93
N ASP A 127 5.83 -4.45 -20.47
CA ASP A 127 5.98 -3.52 -21.60
C ASP A 127 6.87 -2.35 -21.24
N PHE A 128 6.73 -1.83 -20.01
CA PHE A 128 7.50 -0.65 -19.58
C PHE A 128 8.93 -1.00 -19.13
N TYR A 129 9.07 -2.07 -18.33
CA TYR A 129 10.36 -2.39 -17.70
C TYR A 129 11.05 -3.61 -18.30
N GLY A 130 10.40 -4.37 -19.16
CA GLY A 130 10.96 -5.61 -19.69
C GLY A 130 11.05 -6.75 -18.68
N VAL A 131 10.37 -6.61 -17.55
CA VAL A 131 10.40 -7.58 -16.44
C VAL A 131 9.00 -8.14 -16.24
N LYS A 132 8.90 -9.46 -16.15
CA LYS A 132 7.64 -10.14 -15.86
C LYS A 132 7.45 -10.23 -14.35
N LEU A 133 6.44 -9.55 -13.84
CA LEU A 133 6.04 -9.66 -12.44
C LEU A 133 5.44 -11.03 -12.14
N SER A 134 5.77 -11.57 -10.98
CA SER A 134 5.13 -12.77 -10.44
C SER A 134 4.35 -12.36 -9.19
N ILE A 135 3.06 -12.06 -9.37
CA ILE A 135 2.19 -11.60 -8.28
C ILE A 135 1.55 -12.84 -7.64
N PRO A 136 1.88 -13.15 -6.37
CA PRO A 136 1.26 -14.29 -5.70
C PRO A 136 -0.22 -14.02 -5.44
N ARG A 137 -1.00 -15.07 -5.23
CA ARG A 137 -2.35 -14.92 -4.73
C ARG A 137 -2.28 -14.53 -3.26
N TRP A 138 -3.22 -13.69 -2.83
CA TRP A 138 -3.21 -13.22 -1.45
C TRP A 138 -3.26 -14.36 -0.43
N ASP A 139 -4.07 -15.40 -0.70
CA ASP A 139 -4.18 -16.55 0.20
C ASP A 139 -2.87 -17.32 0.38
N GLU A 140 -1.93 -17.19 -0.57
CA GLU A 140 -0.61 -17.82 -0.47
C GLU A 140 0.33 -17.05 0.48
N ILE A 141 0.09 -15.76 0.70
CA ILE A 141 0.98 -14.90 1.49
C ILE A 141 0.29 -14.25 2.69
N GLU A 142 -1.00 -14.46 2.85
CA GLU A 142 -1.78 -13.80 3.90
C GLU A 142 -1.19 -14.02 5.29
N ASP A 143 -0.73 -15.21 5.58
CA ASP A 143 -0.15 -15.56 6.88
C ASP A 143 1.09 -14.73 7.24
N ILE A 144 1.81 -14.22 6.24
CA ILE A 144 2.97 -13.36 6.47
C ILE A 144 2.53 -12.01 7.04
N TYR A 145 1.37 -11.51 6.60
CA TYR A 145 0.95 -10.12 6.85
C TYR A 145 -0.17 -9.99 7.86
N ARG A 146 -0.87 -11.06 8.15
CA ARG A 146 -1.93 -11.05 9.15
C ARG A 146 -1.53 -11.85 10.38
N PRO A 147 -1.60 -11.25 11.57
CA PRO A 147 -1.30 -12.00 12.78
C PRO A 147 -2.35 -13.09 12.98
N ALA A 148 -1.92 -14.21 13.55
CA ALA A 148 -2.86 -15.23 13.98
C ALA A 148 -3.87 -14.61 14.93
N ALA A 149 -5.14 -15.07 14.86
CA ALA A 149 -6.16 -14.64 15.81
C ALA A 149 -5.67 -14.93 17.23
N ASP A 150 -5.87 -13.99 18.12
CA ASP A 150 -5.54 -14.19 19.53
C ASP A 150 -6.31 -15.40 20.04
N LYS A 151 -5.60 -16.33 20.63
CA LYS A 151 -6.19 -17.52 21.22
C LYS A 151 -6.83 -17.21 22.55
#